data_1c6f23a2a4d73ffbef8a69e1982a4de2
#
_entry.id   1c6f23a2a4d73ffbef8a69e1982a4de2
#
_cell.length_a   1.000
_cell.length_b   1.000
_cell.length_c   1.000
_cell.angle_alpha   90.00
_cell.angle_beta   90.00
_cell.angle_gamma   90.00
#
_symmetry.space_group_name_H-M   'P 1'
#
loop_
_entity.id
_entity.type
_entity.pdbx_description
1 polymer ?
#
loop_
_entity_poly.entity_id
_entity_poly.type
_entity_poly.pdbx_seq_one_letter_code
_entity_poly.pdbx_strand_id
1 'polypeptide(L)'
;IDIFKTGKDVHSAVASQVFGVAETEVTKTMRSQAKVSNFGILYGMGVNALKANLSTSRDDAQKFYNDYFAKFSTLASYLDRVKAEASRQGYVETFFGRRRYFEGINSKLPFIRAAAERMAINAPIQGTEADIVKLAMMRIEDFLNSKKLTDKVHLILQVHDELVYEVKKSEVKNVVSDFKKIMEGIIDPKDIFGITCVAEAKV
;
A
#
# COMPACT_ATOMS: atom_id res chain seq x y z
N ILE A 1 -9.71 -9.49 3.09
CA ILE A 1 -10.64 -8.96 2.06
C ILE A 1 -11.86 -8.37 2.75
N ASP A 2 -12.54 -9.08 3.64
CA ASP A 2 -13.79 -8.63 4.28
C ASP A 2 -13.64 -7.33 5.08
N ILE A 3 -12.50 -7.12 5.75
CA ILE A 3 -12.19 -5.89 6.47
C ILE A 3 -12.25 -4.67 5.52
N PHE A 4 -11.65 -4.80 4.32
CA PHE A 4 -11.67 -3.72 3.33
C PHE A 4 -13.07 -3.49 2.73
N LYS A 5 -13.84 -4.56 2.50
CA LYS A 5 -15.21 -4.46 1.96
C LYS A 5 -16.18 -3.83 2.96
N THR A 6 -15.96 -4.03 4.24
CA THR A 6 -16.84 -3.53 5.30
C THR A 6 -16.46 -2.14 5.81
N GLY A 7 -15.37 -1.55 5.31
CA GLY A 7 -14.88 -0.23 5.76
C GLY A 7 -14.38 -0.21 7.20
N LYS A 8 -14.09 -1.38 7.79
CA LYS A 8 -13.55 -1.48 9.15
C LYS A 8 -12.10 -0.98 9.21
N ASP A 9 -11.70 -0.51 10.39
CA ASP A 9 -10.31 -0.13 10.63
C ASP A 9 -9.39 -1.35 10.60
N VAL A 10 -8.60 -1.46 9.53
CA VAL A 10 -7.65 -2.56 9.30
C VAL A 10 -6.69 -2.75 10.48
N HIS A 11 -6.23 -1.66 11.10
CA HIS A 11 -5.26 -1.75 12.20
C HIS A 11 -5.90 -2.27 13.49
N SER A 12 -7.15 -1.92 13.76
CA SER A 12 -7.90 -2.49 14.89
C SER A 12 -8.22 -3.96 14.67
N ALA A 13 -8.63 -4.33 13.45
CA ALA A 13 -8.90 -5.72 13.11
C ALA A 13 -7.62 -6.60 13.20
N VAL A 14 -6.47 -6.09 12.72
CA VAL A 14 -5.18 -6.78 12.86
C VAL A 14 -4.78 -6.89 14.34
N ALA A 15 -4.96 -5.82 15.13
CA ALA A 15 -4.68 -5.83 16.56
C ALA A 15 -5.51 -6.89 17.28
N SER A 16 -6.82 -6.93 17.05
CA SER A 16 -7.73 -7.95 17.60
C SER A 16 -7.23 -9.37 17.32
N GLN A 17 -6.87 -9.64 16.08
CA GLN A 17 -6.41 -10.97 15.67
C GLN A 17 -5.05 -11.35 16.28
N VAL A 18 -4.11 -10.42 16.31
CA VAL A 18 -2.74 -10.67 16.77
C VAL A 18 -2.67 -10.76 18.30
N PHE A 19 -3.37 -9.87 19.01
CA PHE A 19 -3.39 -9.88 20.48
C PHE A 19 -4.43 -10.85 21.05
N GLY A 20 -5.30 -11.44 20.23
CA GLY A 20 -6.31 -12.40 20.65
C GLY A 20 -7.42 -11.79 21.51
N VAL A 21 -7.75 -10.51 21.30
CA VAL A 21 -8.79 -9.77 22.02
C VAL A 21 -9.93 -9.39 21.09
N ALA A 22 -11.12 -9.09 21.62
CA ALA A 22 -12.22 -8.56 20.81
C ALA A 22 -11.87 -7.18 20.22
N GLU A 23 -12.42 -6.82 19.03
CA GLU A 23 -12.16 -5.50 18.42
C GLU A 23 -12.51 -4.33 19.37
N THR A 24 -13.51 -4.51 20.21
CA THR A 24 -13.96 -3.52 21.22
C THR A 24 -12.97 -3.35 22.39
N GLU A 25 -12.10 -4.33 22.61
CA GLU A 25 -11.08 -4.32 23.66
C GLU A 25 -9.71 -3.83 23.16
N VAL A 26 -9.60 -3.55 21.86
CA VAL A 26 -8.36 -3.04 21.27
C VAL A 26 -8.06 -1.64 21.78
N THR A 27 -7.00 -1.53 22.56
CA THR A 27 -6.52 -0.23 23.06
C THR A 27 -5.83 0.58 21.97
N LYS A 28 -5.70 1.91 22.17
CA LYS A 28 -4.94 2.79 21.26
C LYS A 28 -3.49 2.30 21.09
N THR A 29 -2.88 1.77 22.14
CA THR A 29 -1.51 1.23 22.12
C THR A 29 -1.45 -0.02 21.24
N MET A 30 -2.34 -1.00 21.42
CA MET A 30 -2.41 -2.21 20.60
C MET A 30 -2.63 -1.87 19.13
N ARG A 31 -3.54 -0.93 18.84
CA ARG A 31 -3.78 -0.46 17.48
C ARG A 31 -2.53 0.18 16.85
N SER A 32 -1.82 1.02 17.60
CA SER A 32 -0.57 1.66 17.14
C SER A 32 0.53 0.62 16.89
N GLN A 33 0.71 -0.32 17.80
CA GLN A 33 1.66 -1.43 17.64
C GLN A 33 1.32 -2.30 16.44
N ALA A 34 0.05 -2.66 16.25
CA ALA A 34 -0.42 -3.42 15.09
C ALA A 34 -0.18 -2.65 13.79
N LYS A 35 -0.44 -1.33 13.75
CA LYS A 35 -0.16 -0.48 12.59
C LYS A 35 1.32 -0.52 12.20
N VAL A 36 2.21 -0.27 13.16
CA VAL A 36 3.68 -0.27 12.91
C VAL A 36 4.15 -1.64 12.49
N SER A 37 3.70 -2.70 13.17
CA SER A 37 4.08 -4.07 12.86
C SER A 37 3.56 -4.52 11.49
N ASN A 38 2.31 -4.21 11.17
CA ASN A 38 1.69 -4.58 9.90
C ASN A 38 2.44 -3.94 8.72
N PHE A 39 2.66 -2.63 8.76
CA PHE A 39 3.45 -1.96 7.72
C PHE A 39 4.90 -2.45 7.71
N GLY A 40 5.53 -2.56 8.88
CA GLY A 40 6.91 -3.02 8.98
C GLY A 40 7.11 -4.41 8.38
N ILE A 41 6.25 -5.36 8.72
CA ILE A 41 6.32 -6.73 8.20
C ILE A 41 6.06 -6.76 6.69
N LEU A 42 5.06 -6.01 6.21
CA LEU A 42 4.80 -5.86 4.77
C LEU A 42 6.03 -5.32 4.02
N TYR A 43 6.79 -4.43 4.64
CA TYR A 43 8.01 -3.86 4.08
C TYR A 43 9.29 -4.66 4.42
N GLY A 44 9.14 -5.92 4.86
CA GLY A 44 10.24 -6.84 5.11
C GLY A 44 10.99 -6.60 6.41
N MET A 45 10.34 -6.01 7.41
CA MET A 45 10.88 -5.89 8.76
C MET A 45 11.10 -7.28 9.36
N GLY A 46 12.32 -7.56 9.81
CA GLY A 46 12.64 -8.77 10.56
C GLY A 46 12.44 -8.61 12.07
N VAL A 47 12.59 -9.72 12.79
CA VAL A 47 12.36 -9.82 14.25
C VAL A 47 13.15 -8.78 15.06
N ASN A 48 14.39 -8.48 14.70
CA ASN A 48 15.20 -7.51 15.45
C ASN A 48 14.64 -6.07 15.38
N ALA A 49 14.15 -5.65 14.22
CA ALA A 49 13.52 -4.36 14.06
C ALA A 49 12.14 -4.34 14.73
N LEU A 50 11.40 -5.46 14.67
CA LEU A 50 10.12 -5.61 15.35
C LEU A 50 10.29 -5.53 16.88
N LYS A 51 11.30 -6.18 17.45
CA LYS A 51 11.68 -6.05 18.87
C LYS A 51 11.87 -4.60 19.28
N ALA A 52 12.61 -3.84 18.49
CA ALA A 52 12.87 -2.42 18.78
C ALA A 52 11.57 -1.59 18.72
N ASN A 53 10.72 -1.83 17.72
CA ASN A 53 9.45 -1.12 17.57
C ASN A 53 8.43 -1.43 18.67
N LEU A 54 8.36 -2.69 19.10
CA LEU A 54 7.45 -3.12 20.15
C LEU A 54 8.01 -2.88 21.55
N SER A 55 9.28 -2.49 21.70
CA SER A 55 9.98 -2.35 22.99
C SER A 55 9.85 -3.60 23.85
N THR A 56 10.03 -4.78 23.24
CA THR A 56 9.81 -6.10 23.87
C THR A 56 11.06 -6.95 23.85
N SER A 57 11.00 -8.16 24.40
CA SER A 57 12.08 -9.15 24.32
C SER A 57 12.22 -9.69 22.88
N ARG A 58 13.35 -10.33 22.56
CA ARG A 58 13.54 -11.00 21.29
C ARG A 58 12.58 -12.18 21.11
N ASP A 59 12.33 -12.91 22.18
CA ASP A 59 11.48 -14.09 22.16
C ASP A 59 10.01 -13.71 21.94
N ASP A 60 9.53 -12.63 22.58
CA ASP A 60 8.19 -12.09 22.34
C ASP A 60 8.06 -11.55 20.92
N ALA A 61 9.07 -10.84 20.42
CA ALA A 61 9.06 -10.36 19.04
C ALA A 61 9.06 -11.51 18.02
N GLN A 62 9.80 -12.60 18.30
CA GLN A 62 9.81 -13.79 17.46
C GLN A 62 8.45 -14.49 17.49
N LYS A 63 7.87 -14.63 18.68
CA LYS A 63 6.53 -15.20 18.85
C LYS A 63 5.50 -14.39 18.09
N PHE A 64 5.48 -13.08 18.27
CA PHE A 64 4.59 -12.17 17.53
C PHE A 64 4.73 -12.33 16.01
N TYR A 65 5.98 -12.38 15.51
CA TYR A 65 6.28 -12.56 14.10
C TYR A 65 5.72 -13.88 13.55
N ASN A 66 5.91 -14.97 14.29
CA ASN A 66 5.41 -16.28 13.92
C ASN A 66 3.86 -16.31 13.95
N ASP A 67 3.25 -15.78 15.00
CA ASP A 67 1.79 -15.71 15.15
C ASP A 67 1.16 -14.86 14.05
N TYR A 68 1.81 -13.75 13.68
CA TYR A 68 1.37 -12.89 12.56
C TYR A 68 1.31 -13.69 11.25
N PHE A 69 2.37 -14.39 10.88
CA PHE A 69 2.40 -15.15 9.64
C PHE A 69 1.55 -16.43 9.69
N ALA A 70 1.35 -17.02 10.85
CA ALA A 70 0.39 -18.10 11.02
C ALA A 70 -1.06 -17.62 10.77
N LYS A 71 -1.40 -16.43 11.24
CA LYS A 71 -2.71 -15.80 11.01
C LYS A 71 -2.89 -15.34 9.56
N PHE A 72 -1.85 -14.77 8.97
CA PHE A 72 -1.85 -14.21 7.60
C PHE A 72 -1.04 -15.08 6.63
N SER A 73 -1.32 -16.38 6.59
CA SER A 73 -0.58 -17.36 5.77
C SER A 73 -0.56 -17.03 4.27
N THR A 74 -1.67 -16.51 3.74
CA THR A 74 -1.74 -16.04 2.34
C THR A 74 -0.76 -14.91 2.06
N LEU A 75 -0.60 -13.99 3.03
CA LEU A 75 0.40 -12.92 2.93
C LEU A 75 1.82 -13.48 2.95
N ALA A 76 2.12 -14.42 3.87
CA ALA A 76 3.42 -15.09 3.92
C ALA A 76 3.76 -15.72 2.57
N SER A 77 2.85 -16.52 2.03
CA SER A 77 3.01 -17.16 0.71
C SER A 77 3.21 -16.15 -0.43
N TYR A 78 2.52 -15.02 -0.38
CA TYR A 78 2.71 -13.93 -1.36
C TYR A 78 4.12 -13.36 -1.29
N LEU A 79 4.60 -13.02 -0.08
CA LEU A 79 5.94 -12.45 0.11
C LEU A 79 7.04 -13.41 -0.37
N ASP A 80 6.92 -14.70 -0.05
CA ASP A 80 7.87 -15.72 -0.47
C ASP A 80 7.84 -15.93 -1.99
N ARG A 81 6.66 -15.93 -2.60
CA ARG A 81 6.51 -15.99 -4.06
C ARG A 81 7.19 -14.80 -4.74
N VAL A 82 6.98 -13.58 -4.27
CA VAL A 82 7.59 -12.38 -4.84
C VAL A 82 9.12 -12.44 -4.78
N LYS A 83 9.70 -12.91 -3.65
CA LYS A 83 11.16 -13.12 -3.54
C LYS A 83 11.66 -14.17 -4.53
N ALA A 84 10.97 -15.30 -4.62
CA ALA A 84 11.33 -16.39 -5.53
C ALA A 84 11.25 -15.93 -7.00
N GLU A 85 10.20 -15.20 -7.40
CA GLU A 85 10.07 -14.63 -8.72
C GLU A 85 11.17 -13.62 -9.03
N ALA A 86 11.45 -12.68 -8.11
CA ALA A 86 12.54 -11.72 -8.26
C ALA A 86 13.89 -12.41 -8.42
N SER A 87 14.17 -13.44 -7.61
CA SER A 87 15.42 -14.21 -7.71
C SER A 87 15.54 -14.96 -9.03
N ARG A 88 14.44 -15.53 -9.55
CA ARG A 88 14.41 -16.30 -10.80
C ARG A 88 14.57 -15.46 -12.04
N GLN A 89 13.87 -14.31 -12.12
CA GLN A 89 13.78 -13.49 -13.34
C GLN A 89 14.51 -12.13 -13.26
N GLY A 90 15.02 -11.75 -12.07
CA GLY A 90 15.75 -10.51 -11.85
C GLY A 90 14.89 -9.26 -11.70
N TYR A 91 13.57 -9.38 -11.77
CA TYR A 91 12.63 -8.26 -11.63
C TYR A 91 11.32 -8.69 -10.96
N VAL A 92 10.52 -7.71 -10.59
CA VAL A 92 9.09 -7.87 -10.25
C VAL A 92 8.26 -6.90 -11.08
N GLU A 93 6.96 -7.13 -11.16
CA GLU A 93 6.03 -6.31 -11.92
C GLU A 93 4.98 -5.65 -11.00
N THR A 94 4.55 -4.45 -11.38
CA THR A 94 3.37 -3.81 -10.79
C THR A 94 2.10 -4.48 -11.32
N PHE A 95 0.94 -4.12 -10.76
CA PHE A 95 -0.37 -4.55 -11.27
C PHE A 95 -0.55 -4.23 -12.77
N PHE A 96 0.06 -3.16 -13.24
CA PHE A 96 -0.01 -2.70 -14.65
C PHE A 96 1.14 -3.23 -15.52
N GLY A 97 1.97 -4.16 -15.02
CA GLY A 97 3.03 -4.81 -15.78
C GLY A 97 4.33 -4.01 -15.90
N ARG A 98 4.47 -2.89 -15.18
CA ARG A 98 5.73 -2.14 -15.15
C ARG A 98 6.78 -2.91 -14.33
N ARG A 99 7.96 -3.13 -14.91
CA ARG A 99 9.05 -3.92 -14.32
C ARG A 99 10.00 -3.07 -13.49
N ARG A 100 10.43 -3.64 -12.36
CA ARG A 100 11.56 -3.15 -11.58
C ARG A 100 12.60 -4.24 -11.43
N TYR A 101 13.82 -3.96 -11.87
CA TYR A 101 14.97 -4.88 -11.84
C TYR A 101 15.77 -4.73 -10.54
N PHE A 102 16.44 -5.83 -10.12
CA PHE A 102 17.23 -5.88 -8.88
C PHE A 102 18.58 -6.56 -9.10
N GLU A 103 19.63 -5.79 -9.26
CA GLU A 103 20.98 -6.31 -9.50
C GLU A 103 21.51 -7.17 -8.34
N GLY A 104 21.14 -6.86 -7.09
CA GLY A 104 21.62 -7.55 -5.89
C GLY A 104 20.81 -8.78 -5.45
N ILE A 105 19.74 -9.17 -6.17
CA ILE A 105 18.80 -10.20 -5.70
C ILE A 105 19.43 -11.59 -5.54
N ASN A 106 20.41 -11.91 -6.36
CA ASN A 106 21.17 -13.17 -6.33
C ASN A 106 22.60 -13.01 -5.78
N SER A 107 22.87 -11.93 -5.02
CA SER A 107 24.18 -11.69 -4.43
C SER A 107 24.56 -12.78 -3.44
N LYS A 108 25.83 -13.19 -3.48
CA LYS A 108 26.41 -14.10 -2.47
C LYS A 108 26.55 -13.45 -1.09
N LEU A 109 26.56 -12.11 -1.04
CA LEU A 109 26.61 -11.34 0.20
C LEU A 109 25.22 -11.23 0.82
N PRO A 110 24.98 -11.82 2.01
CA PRO A 110 23.64 -11.94 2.60
C PRO A 110 22.95 -10.59 2.82
N PHE A 111 23.69 -9.55 3.19
CA PHE A 111 23.13 -8.22 3.45
C PHE A 111 22.65 -7.53 2.15
N ILE A 112 23.35 -7.70 1.02
CA ILE A 112 22.95 -7.19 -0.29
C ILE A 112 21.69 -7.91 -0.76
N ARG A 113 21.69 -9.24 -0.68
CA ARG A 113 20.53 -10.05 -1.05
C ARG A 113 19.30 -9.68 -0.21
N ALA A 114 19.45 -9.60 1.12
CA ALA A 114 18.34 -9.23 2.00
C ALA A 114 17.80 -7.82 1.72
N ALA A 115 18.65 -6.87 1.34
CA ALA A 115 18.22 -5.53 0.93
C ALA A 115 17.44 -5.58 -0.39
N ALA A 116 17.90 -6.33 -1.39
CA ALA A 116 17.22 -6.52 -2.66
C ALA A 116 15.87 -7.26 -2.49
N GLU A 117 15.79 -8.28 -1.65
CA GLU A 117 14.55 -8.99 -1.31
C GLU A 117 13.50 -8.04 -0.69
N ARG A 118 13.90 -7.18 0.25
CA ARG A 118 13.00 -6.16 0.82
C ARG A 118 12.48 -5.19 -0.24
N MET A 119 13.36 -4.72 -1.12
CA MET A 119 12.95 -3.86 -2.22
C MET A 119 12.01 -4.57 -3.20
N ALA A 120 12.26 -5.87 -3.47
CA ALA A 120 11.42 -6.67 -4.35
C ALA A 120 10.01 -6.87 -3.80
N ILE A 121 9.87 -7.11 -2.49
CA ILE A 121 8.57 -7.23 -1.81
C ILE A 121 7.75 -5.94 -1.94
N ASN A 122 8.39 -4.78 -1.79
CA ASN A 122 7.72 -3.48 -1.79
C ASN A 122 7.34 -3.01 -3.20
N ALA A 123 8.15 -3.37 -4.20
CA ALA A 123 8.03 -2.80 -5.54
C ALA A 123 6.68 -3.06 -6.23
N PRO A 124 6.03 -4.25 -6.14
CA PRO A 124 4.72 -4.45 -6.74
C PRO A 124 3.65 -3.54 -6.13
N ILE A 125 3.69 -3.32 -4.82
CA ILE A 125 2.68 -2.52 -4.09
C ILE A 125 2.91 -1.03 -4.33
N GLN A 126 4.07 -0.50 -3.95
CA GLN A 126 4.41 0.91 -4.12
C GLN A 126 4.48 1.33 -5.60
N GLY A 127 4.92 0.40 -6.46
CA GLY A 127 4.93 0.64 -7.90
C GLY A 127 3.52 0.73 -8.46
N THR A 128 2.58 -0.12 -8.03
CA THR A 128 1.17 -0.04 -8.44
C THR A 128 0.53 1.26 -7.96
N GLU A 129 0.78 1.69 -6.72
CA GLU A 129 0.34 2.97 -6.19
C GLU A 129 0.81 4.14 -7.08
N ALA A 130 2.10 4.17 -7.42
CA ALA A 130 2.67 5.19 -8.31
C ALA A 130 2.05 5.15 -9.72
N ASP A 131 1.73 3.97 -10.23
CA ASP A 131 1.06 3.81 -11.52
C ASP A 131 -0.39 4.32 -11.48
N ILE A 132 -1.12 4.04 -10.39
CA ILE A 132 -2.48 4.56 -10.16
C ILE A 132 -2.48 6.08 -10.21
N VAL A 133 -1.57 6.73 -9.48
CA VAL A 133 -1.48 8.21 -9.44
C VAL A 133 -1.18 8.78 -10.83
N LYS A 134 -0.24 8.20 -11.57
CA LYS A 134 0.08 8.65 -12.93
C LYS A 134 -1.06 8.46 -13.92
N LEU A 135 -1.74 7.32 -13.85
CA LEU A 135 -2.91 7.07 -14.68
C LEU A 135 -4.06 8.01 -14.32
N ALA A 136 -4.23 8.33 -13.03
CA ALA A 136 -5.19 9.32 -12.58
C ALA A 136 -4.89 10.72 -13.15
N MET A 137 -3.62 11.15 -13.11
CA MET A 137 -3.19 12.42 -13.70
C MET A 137 -3.54 12.49 -15.20
N MET A 138 -3.24 11.44 -15.95
CA MET A 138 -3.54 11.37 -17.39
C MET A 138 -5.06 11.45 -17.64
N ARG A 139 -5.84 10.63 -16.93
CA ARG A 139 -7.31 10.63 -17.10
C ARG A 139 -7.97 11.93 -16.67
N ILE A 140 -7.45 12.59 -15.64
CA ILE A 140 -7.92 13.92 -15.21
C ILE A 140 -7.59 14.95 -16.28
N GLU A 141 -6.41 14.93 -16.87
CA GLU A 141 -6.05 15.83 -17.97
C GLU A 141 -6.95 15.64 -19.19
N ASP A 142 -7.21 14.38 -19.60
CA ASP A 142 -8.14 14.08 -20.69
C ASP A 142 -9.57 14.58 -20.37
N PHE A 143 -10.01 14.42 -19.12
CA PHE A 143 -11.29 14.95 -18.65
C PHE A 143 -11.33 16.49 -18.74
N LEU A 144 -10.32 17.19 -18.26
CA LEU A 144 -10.23 18.66 -18.29
C LEU A 144 -10.26 19.19 -19.74
N ASN A 145 -9.52 18.54 -20.64
CA ASN A 145 -9.53 18.86 -22.06
C ASN A 145 -10.93 18.67 -22.68
N SER A 146 -11.59 17.54 -22.39
CA SER A 146 -12.93 17.22 -22.91
C SER A 146 -14.00 18.21 -22.44
N LYS A 147 -13.84 18.73 -21.21
CA LYS A 147 -14.76 19.70 -20.60
C LYS A 147 -14.38 21.16 -20.86
N LYS A 148 -13.25 21.42 -21.54
CA LYS A 148 -12.70 22.76 -21.76
C LYS A 148 -12.48 23.52 -20.45
N LEU A 149 -11.88 22.85 -19.46
CA LEU A 149 -11.60 23.39 -18.12
C LEU A 149 -10.12 23.71 -17.90
N THR A 150 -9.27 23.52 -18.88
CA THR A 150 -7.80 23.67 -18.78
C THR A 150 -7.33 25.09 -18.44
N ASP A 151 -8.15 26.09 -18.67
CA ASP A 151 -7.93 27.49 -18.28
C ASP A 151 -8.48 27.85 -16.87
N LYS A 152 -9.11 26.89 -16.20
CA LYS A 152 -9.75 27.06 -14.88
C LYS A 152 -9.24 26.10 -13.81
N VAL A 153 -8.54 25.06 -14.22
CA VAL A 153 -8.09 23.97 -13.35
C VAL A 153 -6.67 23.57 -13.76
N HIS A 154 -5.74 23.71 -12.84
CA HIS A 154 -4.33 23.46 -13.09
C HIS A 154 -3.75 22.49 -12.06
N LEU A 155 -3.08 21.43 -12.51
CA LEU A 155 -2.27 20.58 -11.63
C LEU A 155 -1.04 21.37 -11.20
N ILE A 156 -0.92 21.63 -9.90
CA ILE A 156 0.19 22.41 -9.35
C ILE A 156 1.30 21.48 -8.82
N LEU A 157 0.92 20.42 -8.14
CA LEU A 157 1.89 19.56 -7.46
C LEU A 157 1.38 18.12 -7.35
N GLN A 158 2.30 17.16 -7.43
CA GLN A 158 2.09 15.79 -7.01
C GLN A 158 3.02 15.52 -5.83
N VAL A 159 2.46 15.11 -4.69
CA VAL A 159 3.21 14.78 -3.47
C VAL A 159 2.81 13.38 -3.02
N HIS A 160 3.72 12.42 -3.16
CA HIS A 160 3.44 11.00 -2.91
C HIS A 160 2.20 10.51 -3.69
N ASP A 161 1.10 10.26 -3.00
CA ASP A 161 -0.20 9.79 -3.47
C ASP A 161 -1.25 10.92 -3.59
N GLU A 162 -0.85 12.16 -3.29
CA GLU A 162 -1.73 13.34 -3.36
C GLU A 162 -1.50 14.13 -4.65
N LEU A 163 -2.60 14.62 -5.25
CA LEU A 163 -2.60 15.55 -6.37
C LEU A 163 -3.17 16.89 -5.91
N VAL A 164 -2.42 17.96 -6.07
CA VAL A 164 -2.83 19.31 -5.69
C VAL A 164 -3.19 20.11 -6.94
N TYR A 165 -4.40 20.61 -6.98
CA TYR A 165 -4.93 21.39 -8.09
C TYR A 165 -5.30 22.80 -7.64
N GLU A 166 -4.96 23.80 -8.45
CA GLU A 166 -5.58 25.12 -8.40
C GLU A 166 -6.86 25.08 -9.22
N VAL A 167 -7.99 25.45 -8.60
CA VAL A 167 -9.31 25.36 -9.22
C VAL A 167 -10.07 26.67 -9.07
N LYS A 168 -10.62 27.18 -10.17
CA LYS A 168 -11.52 28.34 -10.11
C LYS A 168 -12.68 28.04 -9.16
N LYS A 169 -12.95 28.93 -8.21
CA LYS A 169 -13.91 28.73 -7.10
C LYS A 169 -15.29 28.23 -7.55
N SER A 170 -15.75 28.69 -8.73
CA SER A 170 -17.05 28.26 -9.31
C SER A 170 -17.06 26.78 -9.75
N GLU A 171 -15.91 26.19 -10.05
CA GLU A 171 -15.82 24.84 -10.58
C GLU A 171 -15.51 23.77 -9.49
N VAL A 172 -15.12 24.19 -8.29
CA VAL A 172 -14.62 23.29 -7.23
C VAL A 172 -15.55 22.11 -6.97
N LYS A 173 -16.85 22.36 -6.77
CA LYS A 173 -17.81 21.28 -6.43
C LYS A 173 -17.90 20.21 -7.51
N ASN A 174 -17.91 20.64 -8.78
CA ASN A 174 -18.03 19.74 -9.93
C ASN A 174 -16.74 18.93 -10.11
N VAL A 175 -15.61 19.63 -10.12
CA VAL A 175 -14.28 19.03 -10.36
C VAL A 175 -13.92 18.01 -9.27
N VAL A 176 -14.15 18.31 -7.99
CA VAL A 176 -13.85 17.40 -6.88
C VAL A 176 -14.57 16.06 -7.02
N SER A 177 -15.88 16.09 -7.35
CA SER A 177 -16.65 14.86 -7.53
C SER A 177 -16.14 14.02 -8.69
N ASP A 178 -15.82 14.67 -9.83
CA ASP A 178 -15.34 13.95 -11.01
C ASP A 178 -13.92 13.41 -10.82
N PHE A 179 -13.03 14.18 -10.18
CA PHE A 179 -11.67 13.72 -9.88
C PHE A 179 -11.67 12.49 -8.97
N LYS A 180 -12.51 12.49 -7.92
CA LYS A 180 -12.69 11.31 -7.07
C LYS A 180 -13.10 10.09 -7.89
N LYS A 181 -14.11 10.20 -8.73
CA LYS A 181 -14.58 9.10 -9.59
C LYS A 181 -13.47 8.60 -10.52
N ILE A 182 -12.69 9.52 -11.11
CA ILE A 182 -11.57 9.16 -11.99
C ILE A 182 -10.52 8.39 -11.21
N MET A 183 -10.08 8.89 -10.04
CA MET A 183 -9.06 8.25 -9.21
C MET A 183 -9.51 6.89 -8.69
N GLU A 184 -10.73 6.79 -8.20
CA GLU A 184 -11.33 5.54 -7.70
C GLU A 184 -11.55 4.50 -8.81
N GLY A 185 -11.75 4.95 -10.04
CA GLY A 185 -11.98 4.11 -11.22
C GLY A 185 -10.72 3.70 -11.99
N ILE A 186 -9.51 3.91 -11.46
CA ILE A 186 -8.27 3.50 -12.15
C ILE A 186 -8.14 1.98 -12.22
N ILE A 187 -8.49 1.29 -11.13
CA ILE A 187 -8.56 -0.18 -11.09
C ILE A 187 -10.03 -0.58 -10.97
N ASP A 188 -10.49 -1.49 -11.83
CA ASP A 188 -11.83 -2.06 -11.69
C ASP A 188 -11.87 -2.91 -10.40
N PRO A 189 -12.84 -2.68 -9.51
CA PRO A 189 -13.00 -3.51 -8.32
C PRO A 189 -13.07 -5.02 -8.60
N LYS A 190 -13.51 -5.42 -9.78
CA LYS A 190 -13.54 -6.85 -10.19
C LYS A 190 -12.14 -7.45 -10.24
N ASP A 191 -11.13 -6.66 -10.61
CA ASP A 191 -9.74 -7.13 -10.71
C ASP A 191 -9.06 -7.26 -9.35
N ILE A 192 -9.65 -6.66 -8.29
CA ILE A 192 -9.15 -6.65 -6.92
C ILE A 192 -10.18 -7.17 -5.91
N PHE A 193 -10.83 -8.28 -6.24
CA PHE A 193 -11.75 -9.03 -5.37
C PHE A 193 -12.96 -8.21 -4.86
N GLY A 194 -13.39 -7.20 -5.60
CA GLY A 194 -14.50 -6.33 -5.25
C GLY A 194 -14.15 -5.27 -4.19
N ILE A 195 -12.87 -4.99 -3.99
CA ILE A 195 -12.42 -3.87 -3.17
C ILE A 195 -12.40 -2.60 -4.03
N THR A 196 -12.84 -1.49 -3.48
CA THR A 196 -12.77 -0.19 -4.15
C THR A 196 -11.59 0.61 -3.64
N CYS A 197 -10.79 1.19 -4.54
CA CYS A 197 -9.85 2.23 -4.16
C CYS A 197 -10.66 3.48 -3.73
N VAL A 198 -10.24 4.11 -2.64
CA VAL A 198 -10.95 5.30 -2.11
C VAL A 198 -10.04 6.50 -2.23
N ALA A 199 -10.54 7.57 -2.82
CA ALA A 199 -9.89 8.87 -2.87
C ALA A 199 -10.59 9.86 -1.92
N GLU A 200 -9.81 10.58 -1.12
CA GLU A 200 -10.30 11.67 -0.30
C GLU A 200 -9.97 13.01 -0.94
N ALA A 201 -10.85 13.99 -0.79
CA ALA A 201 -10.61 15.34 -1.26
C ALA A 201 -10.69 16.32 -0.08
N LYS A 202 -9.71 17.22 -0.03
CA LYS A 202 -9.68 18.37 0.89
C LYS A 202 -9.73 19.65 0.06
N VAL A 203 -10.55 20.60 0.47
CA VAL A 203 -10.73 21.90 -0.20
C VAL A 203 -10.48 23.02 0.78
#